data_1a2d79b4526b548d730b5f0699e8bbed
#
_entry.id   1a2d79b4526b548d730b5f0699e8bbed
#
_cell.length_a   1.000
_cell.length_b   1.000
_cell.length_c   1.000
_cell.angle_alpha   90.00
_cell.angle_beta   90.00
_cell.angle_gamma   90.00
#
_symmetry.space_group_name_H-M   'P 1'
#
loop_
_entity.id
_entity.type
_entity.pdbx_description
1 polymer ?
#
loop_
_entity_poly.entity_id
_entity_poly.type
_entity_poly.pdbx_seq_one_letter_code
_entity_poly.pdbx_strand_id
1 'polypeptide(L)'
;MNNSFINEKIISKLEENINFSKKKGMIIASPSSSPPYKFHWIRDAALVMRAIVDLYKKTKEDKYLMYIINYLENEAYIQNLDTISGLGEPKVNIDGTPFNDSWGRPQNDGPALRGILLFDIYDILKNDYPNLVDSLVVPIIQKDIDYIVANLKKPSFDLWEEIYGWHFYTRLVQAKFIKEYINHSSSIFNKKLDNIYKNFLVNLKDHLNGNTIISSFDTDGNIVRIDDGSVLLAFCHVKYEQDILDIFPLEFAKITAENLISDFRKKYNLHNLNLIGRYNNDAYFDGQLWFI
;
A
#
# COMPACT_ATOMS: atom_id res chain seq x y z
N MET A 1 13.87 -16.45 22.74
CA MET A 1 14.58 -15.27 22.23
C MET A 1 13.89 -14.02 22.79
N ASN A 2 14.66 -13.06 23.25
CA ASN A 2 14.12 -11.88 23.93
C ASN A 2 13.42 -10.99 22.90
N ASN A 3 12.14 -10.65 23.08
CA ASN A 3 11.35 -9.83 22.14
C ASN A 3 12.01 -8.48 21.82
N SER A 4 12.80 -7.91 22.76
CA SER A 4 13.55 -6.68 22.53
C SER A 4 14.63 -6.82 21.45
N PHE A 5 15.36 -7.93 21.42
CA PHE A 5 16.42 -8.17 20.43
C PHE A 5 15.85 -8.32 19.00
N ILE A 6 14.70 -8.99 18.87
CA ILE A 6 14.03 -9.13 17.55
C ILE A 6 13.57 -7.77 17.07
N ASN A 7 12.96 -6.96 17.93
CA ASN A 7 12.49 -5.62 17.59
C ASN A 7 13.65 -4.71 17.14
N GLU A 8 14.77 -4.69 17.86
CA GLU A 8 15.96 -3.90 17.50
C GLU A 8 16.52 -4.29 16.14
N LYS A 9 16.59 -5.59 15.83
CA LYS A 9 17.07 -6.07 14.53
C LYS A 9 16.14 -5.68 13.38
N ILE A 10 14.82 -5.74 13.58
CA ILE A 10 13.84 -5.32 12.58
C ILE A 10 13.95 -3.82 12.33
N ILE A 11 14.01 -3.01 13.39
CA ILE A 11 14.16 -1.54 13.29
C ILE A 11 15.45 -1.19 12.54
N SER A 12 16.59 -1.84 12.87
CA SER A 12 17.86 -1.64 12.18
C SER A 12 17.74 -1.90 10.68
N LYS A 13 17.02 -2.94 10.26
CA LYS A 13 16.81 -3.26 8.85
C LYS A 13 15.92 -2.22 8.14
N LEU A 14 14.89 -1.71 8.78
CA LEU A 14 14.10 -0.60 8.26
C LEU A 14 14.96 0.66 8.10
N GLU A 15 15.78 0.99 9.09
CA GLU A 15 16.69 2.14 9.05
C GLU A 15 17.75 1.99 7.95
N GLU A 16 18.27 0.78 7.69
CA GLU A 16 19.18 0.52 6.56
C GLU A 16 18.52 0.86 5.21
N ASN A 17 17.25 0.51 5.01
CA ASN A 17 16.52 0.82 3.78
C ASN A 17 16.22 2.33 3.65
N ILE A 18 15.91 3.01 4.77
CA ILE A 18 15.67 4.47 4.81
C ILE A 18 16.96 5.26 4.53
N ASN A 19 18.08 4.79 5.05
CA ASN A 19 19.37 5.50 4.96
C ASN A 19 20.25 5.02 3.78
N PHE A 20 19.73 4.16 2.91
CA PHE A 20 20.49 3.60 1.80
C PHE A 20 20.92 4.66 0.78
N SER A 21 20.03 5.60 0.47
CA SER A 21 20.30 6.65 -0.51
C SER A 21 21.02 7.85 0.10
N LYS A 22 21.85 8.52 -0.72
CA LYS A 22 22.38 9.84 -0.41
C LYS A 22 21.29 10.91 -0.45
N LYS A 23 20.23 10.72 -1.24
CA LYS A 23 19.05 11.59 -1.27
C LYS A 23 18.15 11.23 -0.11
N LYS A 24 18.03 12.13 0.86
CA LYS A 24 17.19 11.95 2.05
C LYS A 24 15.73 11.75 1.66
N GLY A 25 15.03 10.91 2.42
CA GLY A 25 13.63 10.57 2.17
C GLY A 25 13.40 9.51 1.10
N MET A 26 14.43 9.13 0.33
CA MET A 26 14.37 7.97 -0.56
C MET A 26 14.52 6.68 0.23
N ILE A 27 13.58 5.76 0.07
CA ILE A 27 13.49 4.48 0.79
C ILE A 27 13.53 3.36 -0.23
N ILE A 28 14.49 2.46 -0.14
CA ILE A 28 14.55 1.29 -1.02
C ILE A 28 13.58 0.19 -0.53
N ALA A 29 12.97 -0.52 -1.46
CA ALA A 29 12.12 -1.66 -1.11
C ALA A 29 12.95 -2.80 -0.48
N SER A 30 14.14 -3.07 -1.02
CA SER A 30 15.09 -4.04 -0.47
C SER A 30 16.52 -3.75 -0.97
N PRO A 31 17.56 -4.11 -0.21
CA PRO A 31 18.95 -3.97 -0.65
C PRO A 31 19.35 -4.97 -1.75
N SER A 32 18.43 -5.84 -2.19
CA SER A 32 18.69 -6.84 -3.24
C SER A 32 19.06 -6.20 -4.59
N SER A 33 20.00 -6.83 -5.28
CA SER A 33 20.37 -6.47 -6.65
C SER A 33 19.84 -7.50 -7.66
N SER A 34 19.46 -8.69 -7.20
CA SER A 34 18.88 -9.76 -8.01
C SER A 34 17.81 -10.51 -7.18
N PRO A 35 16.53 -10.27 -7.44
CA PRO A 35 15.97 -9.24 -8.31
C PRO A 35 16.30 -7.80 -7.86
N PRO A 36 16.24 -6.80 -8.77
CA PRO A 36 16.63 -5.43 -8.46
C PRO A 36 15.54 -4.69 -7.68
N TYR A 37 15.74 -4.49 -6.38
CA TYR A 37 14.79 -3.80 -5.49
C TYR A 37 15.34 -2.50 -4.88
N LYS A 38 16.44 -1.98 -5.43
CA LYS A 38 17.04 -0.71 -4.99
C LYS A 38 16.39 0.51 -5.65
N PHE A 39 15.07 0.55 -5.62
CA PHE A 39 14.25 1.68 -6.07
C PHE A 39 13.35 2.13 -4.93
N HIS A 40 12.86 3.35 -5.02
CA HIS A 40 11.83 3.86 -4.14
C HIS A 40 10.46 3.56 -4.76
N TRP A 41 9.80 2.47 -4.34
CA TRP A 41 8.40 2.22 -4.65
C TRP A 41 7.51 3.05 -3.74
N ILE A 42 6.50 3.71 -4.30
CA ILE A 42 5.58 4.58 -3.53
C ILE A 42 4.83 3.77 -2.48
N ARG A 43 4.33 2.58 -2.83
CA ARG A 43 3.68 1.62 -1.92
C ARG A 43 4.60 1.22 -0.77
N ASP A 44 5.79 0.73 -1.11
CA ASP A 44 6.73 0.17 -0.13
C ASP A 44 7.23 1.23 0.85
N ALA A 45 7.54 2.42 0.35
CA ALA A 45 7.96 3.54 1.17
C ALA A 45 6.86 3.96 2.16
N ALA A 46 5.60 4.03 1.71
CA ALA A 46 4.47 4.33 2.59
C ALA A 46 4.32 3.27 3.69
N LEU A 47 4.47 1.98 3.37
CA LEU A 47 4.36 0.90 4.35
C LEU A 47 5.51 0.92 5.37
N VAL A 48 6.76 1.16 4.93
CA VAL A 48 7.90 1.33 5.82
C VAL A 48 7.69 2.51 6.75
N MET A 49 7.24 3.65 6.23
CA MET A 49 7.03 4.85 7.02
C MET A 49 5.89 4.74 8.04
N ARG A 50 4.90 3.87 7.84
CA ARG A 50 3.91 3.57 8.88
C ARG A 50 4.56 3.01 10.14
N ALA A 51 5.54 2.11 9.99
CA ALA A 51 6.28 1.59 11.14
C ALA A 51 7.10 2.70 11.85
N ILE A 52 7.70 3.62 11.08
CA ILE A 52 8.43 4.77 11.63
C ILE A 52 7.49 5.74 12.37
N VAL A 53 6.30 5.99 11.84
CA VAL A 53 5.27 6.81 12.50
C VAL A 53 4.84 6.18 13.83
N ASP A 54 4.65 4.86 13.87
CA ASP A 54 4.30 4.14 15.10
C ASP A 54 5.44 4.18 16.14
N LEU A 55 6.70 4.07 15.68
CA LEU A 55 7.87 4.28 16.55
C LEU A 55 7.91 5.69 17.11
N TYR A 56 7.70 6.71 16.27
CA TYR A 56 7.64 8.11 16.75
C TYR A 56 6.48 8.34 17.73
N LYS A 57 5.28 7.81 17.45
CA LYS A 57 4.15 7.87 18.38
C LYS A 57 4.53 7.34 19.77
N LYS A 58 5.29 6.24 19.80
CA LYS A 58 5.67 5.51 21.02
C LYS A 58 6.84 6.14 21.76
N THR A 59 7.89 6.56 21.06
CA THR A 59 9.17 6.96 21.68
C THR A 59 9.41 8.45 21.71
N LYS A 60 8.81 9.20 20.79
CA LYS A 60 9.05 10.65 20.58
C LYS A 60 10.50 10.98 20.26
N GLU A 61 11.30 10.03 19.76
CA GLU A 61 12.68 10.26 19.38
C GLU A 61 12.79 11.14 18.13
N ASP A 62 13.64 12.17 18.20
CA ASP A 62 13.85 13.12 17.09
C ASP A 62 14.31 12.47 15.80
N LYS A 63 15.03 11.35 15.86
CA LYS A 63 15.46 10.63 14.66
C LYS A 63 14.28 10.17 13.79
N TYR A 64 13.20 9.69 14.41
CA TYR A 64 12.01 9.25 13.68
C TYR A 64 11.23 10.44 13.10
N LEU A 65 11.17 11.54 13.83
CA LEU A 65 10.63 12.78 13.29
C LEU A 65 11.42 13.26 12.08
N MET A 66 12.75 13.19 12.13
CA MET A 66 13.60 13.55 10.99
C MET A 66 13.37 12.66 9.78
N TYR A 67 13.16 11.34 9.97
CA TYR A 67 12.78 10.45 8.89
C TYR A 67 11.43 10.83 8.27
N ILE A 68 10.45 11.18 9.09
CA ILE A 68 9.13 11.65 8.63
C ILE A 68 9.25 12.92 7.81
N ILE A 69 9.99 13.92 8.28
CA ILE A 69 10.19 15.19 7.56
C ILE A 69 10.89 14.95 6.23
N ASN A 70 12.00 14.18 6.20
CA ASN A 70 12.71 13.85 4.98
C ASN A 70 11.81 13.12 3.96
N TYR A 71 10.97 12.22 4.44
CA TYR A 71 9.99 11.51 3.59
C TYR A 71 8.98 12.50 2.99
N LEU A 72 8.38 13.38 3.79
CA LEU A 72 7.42 14.38 3.31
C LEU A 72 8.03 15.30 2.23
N GLU A 73 9.24 15.81 2.44
CA GLU A 73 9.95 16.65 1.46
C GLU A 73 10.20 15.87 0.16
N ASN A 74 10.57 14.60 0.28
CA ASN A 74 10.80 13.75 -0.87
C ASN A 74 9.52 13.40 -1.63
N GLU A 75 8.41 13.08 -0.94
CA GLU A 75 7.13 12.80 -1.58
C GLU A 75 6.55 14.03 -2.29
N ALA A 76 6.68 15.21 -1.68
CA ALA A 76 6.33 16.47 -2.33
C ALA A 76 7.14 16.70 -3.62
N TYR A 77 8.41 16.34 -3.61
CA TYR A 77 9.28 16.38 -4.80
C TYR A 77 8.83 15.36 -5.85
N ILE A 78 8.64 14.08 -5.46
CA ILE A 78 8.24 12.99 -6.36
C ILE A 78 6.90 13.30 -7.06
N GLN A 79 5.92 13.85 -6.35
CA GLN A 79 4.62 14.22 -6.92
C GLN A 79 4.70 15.32 -8.01
N ASN A 80 5.84 15.98 -8.17
CA ASN A 80 6.06 17.00 -9.20
C ASN A 80 6.99 16.52 -10.32
N LEU A 81 7.45 15.26 -10.29
CA LEU A 81 8.24 14.68 -11.36
C LEU A 81 7.38 14.46 -12.61
N ASP A 82 7.98 14.72 -13.77
CA ASP A 82 7.42 14.31 -15.05
C ASP A 82 7.71 12.81 -15.25
N THR A 83 6.73 11.96 -14.93
CA THR A 83 6.82 10.50 -15.04
C THR A 83 5.85 9.98 -16.09
N ILE A 84 6.05 8.77 -16.59
CA ILE A 84 5.23 8.18 -17.66
C ILE A 84 3.75 8.07 -17.29
N SER A 85 3.43 7.74 -16.03
CA SER A 85 2.06 7.56 -15.54
C SER A 85 1.62 8.57 -14.48
N GLY A 86 2.34 9.69 -14.35
CA GLY A 86 2.04 10.73 -13.35
C GLY A 86 2.09 10.17 -11.93
N LEU A 87 1.08 10.45 -11.10
CA LEU A 87 1.03 9.93 -9.72
C LEU A 87 0.80 8.42 -9.63
N GLY A 88 0.44 7.76 -10.72
CA GLY A 88 0.36 6.29 -10.81
C GLY A 88 1.69 5.62 -11.11
N GLU A 89 2.79 6.38 -11.18
CA GLU A 89 4.11 5.79 -11.34
C GLU A 89 4.48 4.95 -10.11
N PRO A 90 4.78 3.64 -10.28
CA PRO A 90 4.98 2.76 -9.13
C PRO A 90 6.26 3.08 -8.37
N LYS A 91 7.33 3.49 -9.08
CA LYS A 91 8.65 3.68 -8.49
C LYS A 91 9.46 4.77 -9.18
N VAL A 92 10.46 5.27 -8.46
CA VAL A 92 11.46 6.20 -8.97
C VAL A 92 12.87 5.68 -8.65
N ASN A 93 13.86 6.14 -9.41
CA ASN A 93 15.27 5.83 -9.16
C ASN A 93 15.70 6.38 -7.80
N ILE A 94 16.62 5.71 -7.16
CA ILE A 94 17.09 6.04 -5.80
C ILE A 94 17.81 7.40 -5.71
N ASP A 95 18.22 7.97 -6.82
CA ASP A 95 18.77 9.33 -6.93
C ASP A 95 17.67 10.40 -7.06
N GLY A 96 16.41 9.99 -7.20
CA GLY A 96 15.23 10.83 -7.35
C GLY A 96 14.87 11.16 -8.79
N THR A 97 15.51 10.55 -9.78
CA THR A 97 15.13 10.70 -11.18
C THR A 97 13.94 9.79 -11.53
N PRO A 98 13.10 10.15 -12.54
CA PRO A 98 12.05 9.29 -13.03
C PRO A 98 12.58 7.94 -13.52
N PHE A 99 11.83 6.86 -13.25
CA PHE A 99 12.12 5.53 -13.81
C PHE A 99 11.42 5.39 -15.16
N ASN A 100 12.19 5.31 -16.25
CA ASN A 100 11.66 5.36 -17.62
C ASN A 100 11.68 4.01 -18.36
N ASP A 101 12.21 2.94 -17.74
CA ASP A 101 12.21 1.62 -18.37
C ASP A 101 10.81 1.00 -18.35
N SER A 102 10.60 -0.06 -19.15
CA SER A 102 9.36 -0.80 -19.19
C SER A 102 8.99 -1.38 -17.83
N TRP A 103 7.75 -1.15 -17.37
CA TRP A 103 7.22 -1.66 -16.10
C TRP A 103 5.71 -1.71 -16.09
N GLY A 104 5.12 -2.45 -15.14
CA GLY A 104 3.68 -2.46 -14.90
C GLY A 104 3.19 -1.13 -14.33
N ARG A 105 2.57 -0.28 -15.15
CA ARG A 105 2.01 1.02 -14.75
C ARG A 105 0.69 1.35 -15.46
N PRO A 106 -0.21 2.19 -14.88
CA PRO A 106 -0.10 2.76 -13.53
C PRO A 106 -0.33 1.72 -12.41
N GLN A 107 0.12 2.04 -11.19
CA GLN A 107 -0.24 1.34 -9.96
C GLN A 107 -0.94 2.33 -9.01
N ASN A 108 -2.24 2.13 -8.82
CA ASN A 108 -3.08 3.10 -8.13
C ASN A 108 -3.20 2.83 -6.62
N ASP A 109 -2.51 1.82 -6.10
CA ASP A 109 -2.40 1.53 -4.67
C ASP A 109 -1.37 2.45 -3.98
N GLY A 110 -0.27 2.80 -4.65
CA GLY A 110 0.78 3.64 -4.10
C GLY A 110 0.28 4.98 -3.56
N PRO A 111 -0.37 5.84 -4.38
CA PRO A 111 -0.94 7.11 -3.92
C PRO A 111 -1.97 6.94 -2.81
N ALA A 112 -2.79 5.87 -2.83
CA ALA A 112 -3.76 5.61 -1.78
C ALA A 112 -3.10 5.24 -0.44
N LEU A 113 -2.06 4.40 -0.46
CA LEU A 113 -1.30 4.01 0.74
C LEU A 113 -0.52 5.20 1.31
N ARG A 114 0.09 6.03 0.43
CA ARG A 114 0.71 7.28 0.87
C ARG A 114 -0.30 8.18 1.55
N GLY A 115 -1.47 8.37 0.97
CA GLY A 115 -2.53 9.19 1.54
C GLY A 115 -3.01 8.69 2.91
N ILE A 116 -3.18 7.38 3.09
CA ILE A 116 -3.53 6.77 4.39
C ILE A 116 -2.44 7.08 5.43
N LEU A 117 -1.17 6.87 5.09
CA LEU A 117 -0.04 7.20 5.96
C LEU A 117 -0.03 8.69 6.34
N LEU A 118 -0.31 9.57 5.37
CA LEU A 118 -0.26 11.01 5.59
C LEU A 118 -1.34 11.50 6.57
N PHE A 119 -2.48 10.81 6.71
CA PHE A 119 -3.42 11.11 7.78
C PHE A 119 -2.88 10.72 9.16
N ASP A 120 -2.17 9.59 9.27
CA ASP A 120 -1.46 9.24 10.50
C ASP A 120 -0.40 10.30 10.87
N ILE A 121 0.33 10.82 9.86
CA ILE A 121 1.32 11.89 10.04
C ILE A 121 0.64 13.22 10.41
N TYR A 122 -0.46 13.57 9.74
CA TYR A 122 -1.27 14.74 10.05
C TYR A 122 -1.66 14.74 11.54
N ASP A 123 -2.20 13.64 12.03
CA ASP A 123 -2.69 13.53 13.40
C ASP A 123 -1.59 13.70 14.46
N ILE A 124 -0.37 13.26 14.18
CA ILE A 124 0.74 13.37 15.12
C ILE A 124 1.47 14.72 15.05
N LEU A 125 1.35 15.46 13.95
CA LEU A 125 2.08 16.72 13.74
C LEU A 125 1.22 17.98 13.83
N LYS A 126 -0.10 17.89 13.66
CA LYS A 126 -1.00 19.06 13.51
C LYS A 126 -0.94 20.06 14.65
N ASN A 127 -0.64 19.63 15.87
CA ASN A 127 -0.58 20.51 17.04
C ASN A 127 0.83 21.12 17.25
N ASP A 128 1.88 20.31 17.05
CA ASP A 128 3.25 20.71 17.37
C ASP A 128 3.97 21.33 16.15
N TYR A 129 3.54 20.96 14.92
CA TYR A 129 4.17 21.39 13.67
C TYR A 129 3.14 21.83 12.62
N PRO A 130 2.21 22.77 12.92
CA PRO A 130 1.12 23.15 12.02
C PRO A 130 1.63 23.69 10.67
N ASN A 131 2.70 24.46 10.66
CA ASN A 131 3.28 24.99 9.41
C ASN A 131 3.80 23.89 8.48
N LEU A 132 4.38 22.82 9.04
CA LEU A 132 4.83 21.66 8.27
C LEU A 132 3.64 20.89 7.68
N VAL A 133 2.57 20.76 8.46
CA VAL A 133 1.33 20.13 8.02
C VAL A 133 0.72 20.90 6.85
N ASP A 134 0.57 22.21 6.98
CA ASP A 134 -0.04 23.07 5.95
C ASP A 134 0.82 23.14 4.68
N SER A 135 2.14 23.13 4.81
CA SER A 135 3.05 23.30 3.67
C SER A 135 3.39 22.00 2.93
N LEU A 136 3.35 20.84 3.58
CA LEU A 136 3.73 19.56 2.98
C LEU A 136 2.60 18.52 3.05
N VAL A 137 2.09 18.21 4.25
CA VAL A 137 1.15 17.08 4.41
C VAL A 137 -0.13 17.28 3.63
N VAL A 138 -0.79 18.42 3.85
CA VAL A 138 -2.09 18.73 3.19
C VAL A 138 -1.97 18.81 1.67
N PRO A 139 -0.97 19.48 1.08
CA PRO A 139 -0.82 19.50 -0.38
C PRO A 139 -0.56 18.14 -1.00
N ILE A 140 0.22 17.25 -0.34
CA ILE A 140 0.45 15.89 -0.85
C ILE A 140 -0.86 15.09 -0.81
N ILE A 141 -1.60 15.12 0.30
CA ILE A 141 -2.91 14.46 0.43
C ILE A 141 -3.87 14.93 -0.66
N GLN A 142 -3.93 16.25 -0.90
CA GLN A 142 -4.85 16.81 -1.90
C GLN A 142 -4.55 16.32 -3.31
N LYS A 143 -3.28 16.27 -3.71
CA LYS A 143 -2.90 15.72 -5.03
C LYS A 143 -3.25 14.24 -5.15
N ASP A 144 -3.00 13.46 -4.10
CA ASP A 144 -3.30 12.03 -4.10
C ASP A 144 -4.80 11.76 -4.17
N ILE A 145 -5.64 12.49 -3.42
CA ILE A 145 -7.09 12.27 -3.46
C ILE A 145 -7.69 12.67 -4.81
N ASP A 146 -7.23 13.79 -5.40
CA ASP A 146 -7.68 14.22 -6.72
C ASP A 146 -7.32 13.17 -7.78
N TYR A 147 -6.11 12.63 -7.73
CA TYR A 147 -5.67 11.56 -8.62
C TYR A 147 -6.50 10.29 -8.44
N ILE A 148 -6.69 9.83 -7.20
CA ILE A 148 -7.45 8.61 -6.91
C ILE A 148 -8.89 8.74 -7.40
N VAL A 149 -9.58 9.85 -7.08
CA VAL A 149 -10.96 10.08 -7.50
C VAL A 149 -11.09 10.09 -9.03
N ALA A 150 -10.15 10.69 -9.75
CA ALA A 150 -10.13 10.72 -11.21
C ALA A 150 -9.87 9.34 -11.86
N ASN A 151 -9.29 8.39 -11.10
CA ASN A 151 -8.88 7.07 -11.62
C ASN A 151 -9.66 5.88 -11.02
N LEU A 152 -10.67 6.10 -10.16
CA LEU A 152 -11.46 5.02 -9.53
C LEU A 152 -12.12 4.04 -10.51
N LYS A 153 -12.40 4.50 -11.73
CA LYS A 153 -13.04 3.72 -12.80
C LYS A 153 -12.07 3.26 -13.88
N LYS A 154 -10.79 3.29 -13.62
CA LYS A 154 -9.76 2.85 -14.58
C LYS A 154 -9.02 1.65 -14.03
N PRO A 155 -8.64 0.69 -14.89
CA PRO A 155 -7.79 -0.42 -14.49
C PRO A 155 -6.38 0.07 -14.14
N SER A 156 -5.66 -0.73 -13.38
CA SER A 156 -4.25 -0.52 -13.05
C SER A 156 -3.52 -1.85 -12.97
N PHE A 157 -2.22 -1.84 -12.80
CA PHE A 157 -1.51 -3.05 -12.41
C PHE A 157 -1.77 -3.38 -10.93
N ASP A 158 -1.73 -4.70 -10.62
CA ASP A 158 -1.84 -5.21 -9.26
C ASP A 158 -0.55 -4.90 -8.44
N LEU A 159 -0.61 -5.14 -7.13
CA LEU A 159 0.56 -4.92 -6.26
C LEU A 159 1.73 -5.87 -6.58
N TRP A 160 1.48 -6.99 -7.28
CA TRP A 160 2.52 -7.90 -7.74
C TRP A 160 3.15 -7.48 -9.07
N GLU A 161 2.60 -6.44 -9.72
CA GLU A 161 3.08 -5.84 -10.97
C GLU A 161 2.94 -6.78 -12.19
N GLU A 162 1.95 -7.69 -12.15
CA GLU A 162 1.77 -8.78 -13.10
C GLU A 162 0.50 -8.65 -13.95
N ILE A 163 -0.61 -8.19 -13.38
CA ILE A 163 -1.92 -8.18 -14.02
C ILE A 163 -2.39 -6.74 -14.19
N TYR A 164 -2.74 -6.36 -15.42
CA TYR A 164 -3.43 -5.10 -15.69
C TYR A 164 -4.94 -5.34 -15.68
N GLY A 165 -5.65 -4.73 -14.73
CA GLY A 165 -7.07 -4.98 -14.53
C GLY A 165 -7.66 -4.35 -13.28
N TRP A 166 -8.56 -5.08 -12.63
CA TRP A 166 -9.28 -4.67 -11.44
C TRP A 166 -8.89 -5.55 -10.26
N HIS A 167 -8.38 -4.95 -9.18
CA HIS A 167 -7.79 -5.68 -8.06
C HIS A 167 -8.45 -5.30 -6.75
N PHE A 168 -8.88 -6.30 -5.99
CA PHE A 168 -9.49 -6.12 -4.68
C PHE A 168 -8.60 -5.29 -3.75
N TYR A 169 -7.31 -5.64 -3.66
CA TYR A 169 -6.35 -4.91 -2.84
C TYR A 169 -6.32 -3.41 -3.17
N THR A 170 -6.05 -3.08 -4.43
CA THR A 170 -5.95 -1.68 -4.88
C THR A 170 -7.23 -0.91 -4.61
N ARG A 171 -8.38 -1.50 -4.95
CA ARG A 171 -9.69 -0.87 -4.75
C ARG A 171 -10.02 -0.69 -3.27
N LEU A 172 -9.62 -1.64 -2.41
CA LEU A 172 -9.89 -1.55 -0.97
C LEU A 172 -9.05 -0.46 -0.30
N VAL A 173 -7.75 -0.33 -0.63
CA VAL A 173 -6.92 0.75 -0.09
C VAL A 173 -7.36 2.11 -0.62
N GLN A 174 -7.86 2.20 -1.86
CA GLN A 174 -8.49 3.42 -2.38
C GLN A 174 -9.75 3.80 -1.58
N ALA A 175 -10.62 2.82 -1.29
CA ALA A 175 -11.81 3.04 -0.44
C ALA A 175 -11.40 3.56 0.95
N LYS A 176 -10.40 2.92 1.58
CA LYS A 176 -9.86 3.35 2.88
C LYS A 176 -9.35 4.78 2.83
N PHE A 177 -8.57 5.14 1.81
CA PHE A 177 -8.04 6.50 1.67
C PHE A 177 -9.16 7.56 1.53
N ILE A 178 -10.16 7.30 0.69
CA ILE A 178 -11.32 8.19 0.55
C ILE A 178 -12.06 8.33 1.88
N LYS A 179 -12.23 7.24 2.62
CA LYS A 179 -12.86 7.25 3.95
C LYS A 179 -12.09 8.11 4.94
N GLU A 180 -10.77 7.98 4.99
CA GLU A 180 -9.92 8.82 5.85
C GLU A 180 -10.03 10.29 5.47
N TYR A 181 -10.04 10.59 4.17
CA TYR A 181 -10.20 11.96 3.70
C TYR A 181 -11.56 12.55 4.15
N ILE A 182 -12.65 11.78 4.05
CA ILE A 182 -13.97 12.20 4.52
C ILE A 182 -13.95 12.48 6.03
N ASN A 183 -13.30 11.61 6.82
CA ASN A 183 -13.23 11.73 8.28
C ASN A 183 -12.44 12.98 8.74
N HIS A 184 -11.42 13.39 7.97
CA HIS A 184 -10.54 14.51 8.34
C HIS A 184 -10.93 15.86 7.70
N SER A 185 -11.81 15.88 6.71
CA SER A 185 -12.15 17.11 6.00
C SER A 185 -13.35 17.85 6.60
N SER A 186 -13.38 19.19 6.45
CA SER A 186 -14.49 20.03 6.91
C SER A 186 -15.72 19.94 6.00
N SER A 187 -16.90 20.23 6.53
CA SER A 187 -18.26 19.88 6.07
C SER A 187 -18.66 20.21 4.61
N ILE A 188 -17.94 21.05 3.87
CA ILE A 188 -18.34 21.48 2.52
C ILE A 188 -17.81 20.52 1.43
N PHE A 189 -16.63 19.97 1.59
CA PHE A 189 -16.03 19.01 0.64
C PHE A 189 -16.60 17.60 0.78
N ASN A 190 -17.09 17.22 1.95
CA ASN A 190 -17.50 15.88 2.33
C ASN A 190 -18.67 15.30 1.54
N LYS A 191 -19.70 16.09 1.20
CA LYS A 191 -20.91 15.55 0.57
C LYS A 191 -20.67 14.93 -0.80
N LYS A 192 -19.76 15.53 -1.61
CA LYS A 192 -19.44 14.98 -2.93
C LYS A 192 -18.64 13.68 -2.82
N LEU A 193 -17.64 13.63 -1.94
CA LEU A 193 -16.83 12.45 -1.73
C LEU A 193 -17.58 11.33 -1.03
N ASP A 194 -18.50 11.63 -0.12
CA ASP A 194 -19.37 10.65 0.53
C ASP A 194 -20.20 9.85 -0.49
N ASN A 195 -20.76 10.52 -1.48
CA ASN A 195 -21.48 9.86 -2.57
C ASN A 195 -20.56 9.02 -3.47
N ILE A 196 -19.35 9.54 -3.77
CA ILE A 196 -18.35 8.80 -4.54
C ILE A 196 -17.95 7.54 -3.78
N TYR A 197 -17.68 7.66 -2.49
CA TYR A 197 -17.32 6.54 -1.61
C TYR A 197 -18.40 5.46 -1.58
N LYS A 198 -19.67 5.84 -1.31
CA LYS A 198 -20.80 4.89 -1.28
C LYS A 198 -20.98 4.16 -2.61
N ASN A 199 -20.90 4.87 -3.74
CA ASN A 199 -20.98 4.25 -5.06
C ASN A 199 -19.78 3.33 -5.33
N PHE A 200 -18.61 3.70 -4.85
CA PHE A 200 -17.41 2.88 -5.00
C PHE A 200 -17.50 1.59 -4.18
N LEU A 201 -18.06 1.63 -2.96
CA LEU A 201 -18.33 0.43 -2.17
C LEU A 201 -19.32 -0.52 -2.85
N VAL A 202 -20.30 0.01 -3.59
CA VAL A 202 -21.22 -0.83 -4.39
C VAL A 202 -20.44 -1.58 -5.47
N ASN A 203 -19.53 -0.88 -6.19
CA ASN A 203 -18.71 -1.51 -7.24
C ASN A 203 -17.68 -2.51 -6.67
N LEU A 204 -17.26 -2.34 -5.42
CA LEU A 204 -16.39 -3.32 -4.75
C LEU A 204 -17.05 -4.69 -4.59
N LYS A 205 -18.39 -4.75 -4.55
CA LYS A 205 -19.15 -6.01 -4.46
C LYS A 205 -18.95 -6.93 -5.65
N ASP A 206 -18.44 -6.43 -6.78
CA ASP A 206 -18.06 -7.25 -7.94
C ASP A 206 -17.01 -8.30 -7.57
N HIS A 207 -16.20 -8.02 -6.51
CA HIS A 207 -15.22 -8.96 -5.99
C HIS A 207 -15.81 -10.06 -5.09
N LEU A 208 -17.10 -10.04 -4.77
CA LEU A 208 -17.75 -11.10 -3.97
C LEU A 208 -17.99 -12.34 -4.84
N ASN A 209 -17.60 -13.50 -4.32
CA ASN A 209 -17.86 -14.81 -4.91
C ASN A 209 -18.32 -15.78 -3.80
N GLY A 210 -19.60 -15.73 -3.48
CA GLY A 210 -20.14 -16.42 -2.33
C GLY A 210 -19.49 -15.93 -1.02
N ASN A 211 -18.73 -16.79 -0.37
CA ASN A 211 -17.99 -16.48 0.86
C ASN A 211 -16.47 -16.29 0.61
N THR A 212 -16.07 -16.12 -0.64
CA THR A 212 -14.68 -15.86 -1.03
C THR A 212 -14.55 -14.53 -1.76
N ILE A 213 -13.32 -14.07 -1.93
CA ILE A 213 -12.98 -12.82 -2.62
C ILE A 213 -12.29 -13.15 -3.95
N ILE A 214 -12.80 -12.59 -5.04
CA ILE A 214 -12.06 -12.53 -6.31
C ILE A 214 -10.98 -11.46 -6.16
N SER A 215 -9.72 -11.88 -6.17
CA SER A 215 -8.59 -10.97 -6.03
C SER A 215 -8.43 -10.07 -7.26
N SER A 216 -8.54 -10.64 -8.47
CA SER A 216 -8.25 -9.90 -9.70
C SER A 216 -9.15 -10.31 -10.86
N PHE A 217 -9.58 -9.29 -11.62
CA PHE A 217 -10.17 -9.41 -12.96
C PHE A 217 -9.24 -8.78 -13.99
N ASP A 218 -9.28 -9.28 -15.23
CA ASP A 218 -8.70 -8.59 -16.37
C ASP A 218 -9.57 -7.41 -16.84
N THR A 219 -9.14 -6.72 -17.89
CA THR A 219 -9.89 -5.59 -18.46
C THR A 219 -11.20 -5.99 -19.13
N ASP A 220 -11.37 -7.25 -19.51
CA ASP A 220 -12.58 -7.79 -20.12
C ASP A 220 -13.57 -8.31 -19.06
N GLY A 221 -13.19 -8.27 -17.78
CA GLY A 221 -14.00 -8.72 -16.66
C GLY A 221 -13.89 -10.21 -16.36
N ASN A 222 -12.95 -10.94 -16.97
CA ASN A 222 -12.71 -12.32 -16.64
C ASN A 222 -11.98 -12.46 -15.32
N ILE A 223 -12.34 -13.47 -14.52
CA ILE A 223 -11.65 -13.79 -13.27
C ILE A 223 -10.25 -14.33 -13.62
N VAL A 224 -9.22 -13.65 -13.14
CA VAL A 224 -7.81 -14.07 -13.30
C VAL A 224 -7.30 -14.78 -12.07
N ARG A 225 -7.71 -14.29 -10.86
CA ARG A 225 -7.18 -14.82 -9.61
C ARG A 225 -8.23 -14.70 -8.49
N ILE A 226 -8.38 -15.75 -7.69
CA ILE A 226 -9.29 -15.79 -6.54
C ILE A 226 -8.47 -15.77 -5.25
N ASP A 227 -7.85 -16.90 -4.90
CA ASP A 227 -7.06 -17.02 -3.68
C ASP A 227 -5.67 -16.39 -3.87
N ASP A 228 -5.46 -15.26 -3.20
CA ASP A 228 -4.27 -14.43 -3.33
C ASP A 228 -3.96 -13.76 -1.99
N GLY A 229 -2.67 -13.73 -1.63
CA GLY A 229 -2.19 -13.08 -0.42
C GLY A 229 -2.49 -11.59 -0.36
N SER A 230 -2.68 -10.93 -1.51
CA SER A 230 -3.11 -9.53 -1.57
C SER A 230 -4.45 -9.28 -0.88
N VAL A 231 -5.36 -10.26 -0.88
CA VAL A 231 -6.62 -10.19 -0.15
C VAL A 231 -6.36 -10.03 1.35
N LEU A 232 -5.43 -10.81 1.90
CA LEU A 232 -5.08 -10.73 3.32
C LEU A 232 -4.44 -9.38 3.67
N LEU A 233 -3.54 -8.91 2.81
CA LEU A 233 -2.92 -7.59 2.97
C LEU A 233 -3.95 -6.46 2.92
N ALA A 234 -4.97 -6.57 2.05
CA ALA A 234 -6.06 -5.60 1.98
C ALA A 234 -6.80 -5.47 3.33
N PHE A 235 -7.15 -6.59 3.95
CA PHE A 235 -7.81 -6.59 5.26
C PHE A 235 -6.96 -6.00 6.39
N CYS A 236 -5.62 -6.05 6.29
CA CYS A 236 -4.75 -5.38 7.26
C CYS A 236 -4.94 -3.85 7.29
N HIS A 237 -5.38 -3.24 6.18
CA HIS A 237 -5.63 -1.80 6.09
C HIS A 237 -7.01 -1.38 6.61
N VAL A 238 -8.00 -2.29 6.57
CA VAL A 238 -9.42 -1.95 6.83
C VAL A 238 -10.02 -2.65 8.05
N LYS A 239 -9.22 -3.28 8.88
CA LYS A 239 -9.67 -4.09 10.03
C LYS A 239 -10.56 -3.36 11.04
N TYR A 240 -10.65 -2.04 10.97
CA TYR A 240 -11.50 -1.21 11.84
C TYR A 240 -12.62 -0.47 11.07
N GLU A 241 -12.76 -0.70 9.76
CA GLU A 241 -13.77 -0.03 8.93
C GLU A 241 -15.05 -0.84 8.86
N GLN A 242 -15.99 -0.56 9.74
CA GLN A 242 -17.20 -1.37 9.89
C GLN A 242 -18.04 -1.43 8.61
N ASP A 243 -18.18 -0.32 7.88
CA ASP A 243 -18.95 -0.26 6.63
C ASP A 243 -18.31 -1.10 5.50
N ILE A 244 -17.00 -1.28 5.51
CA ILE A 244 -16.31 -2.22 4.61
C ILE A 244 -16.49 -3.66 5.12
N LEU A 245 -16.35 -3.89 6.43
CA LEU A 245 -16.49 -5.22 7.04
C LEU A 245 -17.92 -5.75 6.99
N ASP A 246 -18.93 -4.89 6.89
CA ASP A 246 -20.33 -5.28 6.66
C ASP A 246 -20.52 -5.86 5.24
N ILE A 247 -19.68 -5.47 4.28
CA ILE A 247 -19.69 -6.01 2.91
C ILE A 247 -18.75 -7.21 2.80
N PHE A 248 -17.57 -7.11 3.40
CA PHE A 248 -16.48 -8.10 3.35
C PHE A 248 -16.09 -8.52 4.77
N PRO A 249 -16.83 -9.46 5.39
CA PRO A 249 -16.49 -9.96 6.73
C PRO A 249 -15.07 -10.53 6.81
N LEU A 250 -14.41 -10.38 7.97
CA LEU A 250 -13.07 -10.94 8.21
C LEU A 250 -13.00 -12.47 7.97
N GLU A 251 -14.13 -13.15 8.04
CA GLU A 251 -14.21 -14.58 7.73
C GLU A 251 -13.79 -14.88 6.28
N PHE A 252 -13.99 -13.95 5.33
CA PHE A 252 -13.54 -14.12 3.94
C PHE A 252 -12.01 -14.11 3.84
N ALA A 253 -11.33 -13.26 4.62
CA ALA A 253 -9.87 -13.29 4.72
C ALA A 253 -9.39 -14.62 5.31
N LYS A 254 -10.07 -15.14 6.35
CA LYS A 254 -9.74 -16.43 6.94
C LYS A 254 -9.89 -17.56 5.93
N ILE A 255 -10.97 -17.61 5.16
CA ILE A 255 -11.17 -18.61 4.10
C ILE A 255 -10.06 -18.53 3.06
N THR A 256 -9.70 -17.32 2.59
CA THR A 256 -8.58 -17.14 1.66
C THR A 256 -7.26 -17.66 2.26
N ALA A 257 -6.99 -17.37 3.54
CA ALA A 257 -5.79 -17.87 4.21
C ALA A 257 -5.76 -19.41 4.31
N GLU A 258 -6.89 -20.03 4.66
CA GLU A 258 -7.02 -21.49 4.76
C GLU A 258 -6.81 -22.16 3.39
N ASN A 259 -7.37 -21.61 2.32
CA ASN A 259 -7.18 -22.07 0.95
C ASN A 259 -5.70 -21.99 0.54
N LEU A 260 -5.06 -20.84 0.71
CA LEU A 260 -3.65 -20.65 0.40
C LEU A 260 -2.76 -21.62 1.20
N ILE A 261 -2.97 -21.74 2.52
CA ILE A 261 -2.21 -22.67 3.37
C ILE A 261 -2.38 -24.11 2.87
N SER A 262 -3.60 -24.52 2.53
CA SER A 262 -3.89 -25.86 2.01
C SER A 262 -3.13 -26.11 0.69
N ASP A 263 -3.16 -25.17 -0.22
CA ASP A 263 -2.51 -25.29 -1.53
C ASP A 263 -0.98 -25.32 -1.40
N PHE A 264 -0.40 -24.42 -0.60
CA PHE A 264 1.05 -24.40 -0.36
C PHE A 264 1.54 -25.64 0.37
N ARG A 265 0.78 -26.16 1.35
CA ARG A 265 1.11 -27.44 2.00
C ARG A 265 1.20 -28.58 1.01
N LYS A 266 0.24 -28.70 0.09
CA LYS A 266 0.22 -29.73 -0.95
C LYS A 266 1.39 -29.56 -1.92
N LYS A 267 1.56 -28.33 -2.44
CA LYS A 267 2.55 -28.04 -3.49
C LYS A 267 3.99 -28.22 -3.02
N TYR A 268 4.29 -27.80 -1.79
CA TYR A 268 5.66 -27.78 -1.25
C TYR A 268 5.92 -28.82 -0.15
N ASN A 269 5.00 -29.75 0.08
CA ASN A 269 5.09 -30.79 1.13
C ASN A 269 5.36 -30.23 2.54
N LEU A 270 4.73 -29.12 2.88
CA LEU A 270 4.94 -28.37 4.13
C LEU A 270 3.91 -28.77 5.20
N HIS A 271 3.85 -30.07 5.56
CA HIS A 271 2.77 -30.61 6.41
C HIS A 271 2.63 -29.96 7.81
N ASN A 272 3.69 -29.39 8.36
CA ASN A 272 3.72 -28.84 9.72
C ASN A 272 3.86 -27.31 9.78
N LEU A 273 3.78 -26.63 8.63
CA LEU A 273 3.96 -25.18 8.57
C LEU A 273 2.74 -24.49 7.96
N ASN A 274 2.31 -23.40 8.59
CA ASN A 274 1.28 -22.49 8.07
C ASN A 274 1.99 -21.33 7.37
N LEU A 275 2.46 -21.55 6.15
CA LEU A 275 3.10 -20.54 5.34
C LEU A 275 2.14 -20.10 4.22
N ILE A 276 2.14 -18.81 3.94
CA ILE A 276 1.33 -18.18 2.91
C ILE A 276 2.27 -17.49 1.94
N GLY A 277 2.17 -17.85 0.67
CA GLY A 277 2.85 -17.18 -0.43
C GLY A 277 1.91 -16.19 -1.13
N ARG A 278 2.37 -15.60 -2.24
CA ARG A 278 1.57 -14.63 -2.98
C ARG A 278 0.28 -15.23 -3.51
N TYR A 279 0.35 -16.30 -4.29
CA TYR A 279 -0.80 -17.01 -4.86
C TYR A 279 -0.38 -18.40 -5.36
N ASN A 280 -1.37 -19.26 -5.64
CA ASN A 280 -1.10 -20.58 -6.20
C ASN A 280 -0.55 -20.45 -7.64
N ASN A 281 0.40 -21.31 -8.01
CA ASN A 281 1.12 -21.27 -9.30
C ASN A 281 1.95 -19.98 -9.55
N ASP A 282 2.34 -19.29 -8.50
CA ASP A 282 3.34 -18.24 -8.60
C ASP A 282 4.61 -18.76 -9.28
N ALA A 283 4.97 -18.13 -10.40
CA ALA A 283 6.13 -18.48 -11.21
C ALA A 283 7.22 -17.41 -11.14
N TYR A 284 7.07 -16.41 -10.27
CA TYR A 284 8.04 -15.33 -10.14
C TYR A 284 9.41 -15.89 -9.76
N PHE A 285 10.43 -15.41 -10.43
CA PHE A 285 11.82 -15.79 -10.18
C PHE A 285 12.05 -17.31 -10.13
N ASP A 286 11.69 -18.00 -11.23
CA ASP A 286 11.78 -19.46 -11.43
C ASP A 286 10.88 -20.28 -10.48
N GLY A 287 9.77 -19.71 -10.04
CA GLY A 287 8.79 -20.41 -9.21
C GLY A 287 9.25 -20.69 -7.79
N GLN A 288 10.22 -19.93 -7.28
CA GLN A 288 10.61 -19.98 -5.88
C GLN A 288 9.46 -19.51 -4.99
N LEU A 289 9.37 -20.08 -3.78
CA LEU A 289 8.35 -19.71 -2.82
C LEU A 289 8.66 -18.35 -2.20
N TRP A 290 7.82 -17.37 -2.48
CA TRP A 290 7.84 -16.06 -1.84
C TRP A 290 6.78 -16.00 -0.75
N PHE A 291 7.20 -15.83 0.48
CA PHE A 291 6.29 -15.64 1.62
C PHE A 291 5.94 -14.16 1.80
N ILE A 292 4.71 -13.91 2.24
CA ILE A 292 4.20 -12.59 2.60
C ILE A 292 3.98 -12.50 4.12
#